data_2c8ef20ead0b97c2e5a458f4b8a670d2
#
_entry.id   2c8ef20ead0b97c2e5a458f4b8a670d2
#
_cell.length_a   1.000
_cell.length_b   1.000
_cell.length_c   1.000
_cell.angle_alpha   90.00
_cell.angle_beta   90.00
_cell.angle_gamma   90.00
#
_symmetry.space_group_name_H-M   'P 1'
#
loop_
_entity.id
_entity.type
_entity.pdbx_description
1 polymer ?
#
loop_
_entity_poly.entity_id
_entity_poly.type
_entity_poly.pdbx_seq_one_letter_code
_entity_poly.pdbx_strand_id
1 'polypeptide(L)'
;MFKAHRHSVASRWLRIALLPLACVLLASPAQAERADRDKPLNIEADSGRYDDLKQIGSFTGNVVVTKGSMTMRAAKIEIRQSPEGYQSGVATALPGQLATFSQKRDGVDETIQGEAERIEYDGRADTVRLVDRAVIRRYRGATLADETAG
;
A
#
# COMPACT_ATOMS: atom_id res chain seq x y z
N MET A 1 -5.26 -48.98 79.52
CA MET A 1 -6.65 -48.91 79.88
C MET A 1 -7.09 -47.49 79.66
N PHE A 2 -8.12 -47.28 78.92
CA PHE A 2 -8.78 -46.08 78.45
C PHE A 2 -8.22 -45.38 77.23
N LYS A 3 -8.96 -45.56 76.27
CA LYS A 3 -9.00 -45.09 74.90
C LYS A 3 -9.66 -43.76 74.82
N ALA A 4 -9.08 -42.78 74.21
CA ALA A 4 -9.80 -41.57 73.82
C ALA A 4 -9.67 -41.39 72.30
N HIS A 5 -10.79 -41.52 71.68
CA HIS A 5 -10.98 -41.18 70.25
C HIS A 5 -11.03 -39.65 70.11
N ARG A 6 -10.19 -39.11 69.25
CA ARG A 6 -10.37 -37.76 68.78
C ARG A 6 -10.58 -37.79 67.27
N HIS A 7 -11.81 -37.45 66.89
CA HIS A 7 -12.16 -37.25 65.50
C HIS A 7 -11.50 -35.95 64.98
N SER A 8 -10.62 -36.12 64.05
CA SER A 8 -10.04 -35.02 63.28
C SER A 8 -10.99 -34.68 62.11
N VAL A 9 -11.57 -33.53 62.16
CA VAL A 9 -12.39 -32.98 61.09
C VAL A 9 -11.46 -32.48 59.99
N ALA A 10 -11.41 -33.20 58.87
CA ALA A 10 -10.67 -32.79 57.71
C ALA A 10 -11.41 -31.63 57.01
N SER A 11 -10.90 -30.45 57.15
CA SER A 11 -11.36 -29.29 56.40
C SER A 11 -10.90 -29.39 54.94
N ARG A 12 -11.86 -29.64 54.06
CA ARG A 12 -11.69 -29.64 52.62
C ARG A 12 -11.47 -28.23 52.13
N TRP A 13 -10.24 -27.83 51.92
CA TRP A 13 -9.92 -26.57 51.25
C TRP A 13 -10.20 -26.74 49.74
N LEU A 14 -11.31 -26.15 49.31
CA LEU A 14 -11.63 -26.01 47.92
C LEU A 14 -10.71 -24.98 47.30
N ARG A 15 -9.65 -25.46 46.64
CA ARG A 15 -8.75 -24.61 45.82
C ARG A 15 -9.45 -24.30 44.52
N ILE A 16 -10.05 -23.12 44.45
CA ILE A 16 -10.53 -22.53 43.21
C ILE A 16 -9.27 -22.11 42.45
N ALA A 17 -8.90 -22.88 41.46
CA ALA A 17 -7.86 -22.52 40.49
C ALA A 17 -8.43 -21.43 39.58
N LEU A 18 -8.08 -20.17 39.82
CA LEU A 18 -8.25 -19.10 38.87
C LEU A 18 -7.32 -19.36 37.67
N LEU A 19 -7.87 -19.81 36.56
CA LEU A 19 -7.20 -19.78 35.27
C LEU A 19 -7.13 -18.30 34.83
N PRO A 20 -5.95 -17.75 34.58
CA PRO A 20 -5.87 -16.48 33.86
C PRO A 20 -6.28 -16.76 32.42
N LEU A 21 -7.41 -16.21 32.01
CA LEU A 21 -7.82 -16.09 30.61
C LEU A 21 -6.84 -15.14 29.93
N ALA A 22 -5.78 -15.71 29.38
CA ALA A 22 -4.85 -15.00 28.53
C ALA A 22 -5.60 -14.61 27.25
N CYS A 23 -6.15 -13.39 27.20
CA CYS A 23 -6.54 -12.74 25.95
C CYS A 23 -5.29 -12.56 25.11
N VAL A 24 -5.00 -13.53 24.28
CA VAL A 24 -4.07 -13.38 23.16
C VAL A 24 -4.78 -12.44 22.18
N LEU A 25 -4.51 -11.16 22.30
CA LEU A 25 -4.79 -10.17 21.27
C LEU A 25 -3.93 -10.58 20.07
N LEU A 26 -4.51 -11.33 19.14
CA LEU A 26 -3.97 -11.51 17.81
C LEU A 26 -3.99 -10.13 17.14
N ALA A 27 -2.94 -9.38 17.34
CA ALA A 27 -2.63 -8.24 16.51
C ALA A 27 -2.38 -8.79 15.10
N SER A 28 -3.41 -8.81 14.28
CA SER A 28 -3.26 -9.04 12.85
C SER A 28 -2.35 -7.93 12.34
N PRO A 29 -1.18 -8.24 11.77
CA PRO A 29 -0.39 -7.22 11.12
C PRO A 29 -1.27 -6.60 10.03
N ALA A 30 -1.33 -5.28 10.01
CA ALA A 30 -2.04 -4.54 8.99
C ALA A 30 -1.49 -4.93 7.61
N GLN A 31 -2.17 -5.80 6.90
CA GLN A 31 -1.84 -6.23 5.54
C GLN A 31 -2.37 -5.25 4.48
N ALA A 32 -2.71 -4.04 4.89
CA ALA A 32 -3.47 -3.08 4.10
C ALA A 32 -2.68 -2.40 2.96
N GLU A 33 -1.35 -2.52 2.89
CA GLU A 33 -0.52 -1.80 1.89
C GLU A 33 0.11 -2.71 0.82
N ARG A 34 -0.27 -3.98 0.75
CA ARG A 34 0.43 -4.96 -0.11
C ARG A 34 -0.36 -5.47 -1.30
N ALA A 35 -1.65 -5.17 -1.41
CA ALA A 35 -2.51 -5.77 -2.43
C ALA A 35 -2.06 -5.44 -3.87
N ASP A 36 -1.50 -4.25 -4.11
CA ASP A 36 -1.03 -3.85 -5.44
C ASP A 36 0.46 -4.15 -5.67
N ARG A 37 1.25 -4.38 -4.62
CA ARG A 37 2.71 -4.57 -4.74
C ARG A 37 3.09 -5.77 -5.61
N ASP A 38 2.38 -6.87 -5.47
CA ASP A 38 2.66 -8.13 -6.16
C ASP A 38 1.87 -8.28 -7.48
N LYS A 39 1.09 -7.27 -7.85
CA LYS A 39 0.33 -7.28 -9.11
C LYS A 39 1.26 -7.00 -10.29
N PRO A 40 0.96 -7.60 -11.45
CA PRO A 40 1.73 -7.34 -12.67
C PRO A 40 1.62 -5.86 -13.05
N LEU A 41 2.74 -5.32 -13.53
CA LEU A 41 2.80 -4.01 -14.16
C LEU A 41 2.43 -4.17 -15.64
N ASN A 42 1.37 -3.49 -16.08
CA ASN A 42 0.97 -3.42 -17.47
C ASN A 42 1.22 -2.01 -18.00
N ILE A 43 1.68 -1.91 -19.24
CA ILE A 43 1.99 -0.65 -19.90
C ILE A 43 1.36 -0.65 -21.28
N GLU A 44 0.60 0.38 -21.59
CA GLU A 44 0.05 0.68 -22.91
C GLU A 44 0.63 2.01 -23.37
N ALA A 45 1.06 2.10 -24.61
CA ALA A 45 1.65 3.30 -25.19
C ALA A 45 1.63 3.23 -26.73
N ASP A 46 1.71 4.37 -27.39
CA ASP A 46 1.84 4.41 -28.86
C ASP A 46 3.21 3.91 -29.32
N SER A 47 4.26 4.12 -28.51
CA SER A 47 5.63 3.68 -28.80
C SER A 47 6.37 3.32 -27.52
N GLY A 48 7.20 2.29 -27.59
CA GLY A 48 8.05 1.84 -26.50
C GLY A 48 9.45 1.47 -26.95
N ARG A 49 10.45 1.74 -26.12
CA ARG A 49 11.84 1.30 -26.29
C ARG A 49 12.34 0.73 -24.96
N TYR A 50 13.06 -0.34 -25.02
CA TYR A 50 13.74 -0.92 -23.85
C TYR A 50 15.25 -0.94 -24.08
N ASP A 51 16.02 -0.44 -23.11
CA ASP A 51 17.47 -0.50 -23.03
C ASP A 51 17.85 -1.57 -22.02
N ASP A 52 18.26 -2.72 -22.52
CA ASP A 52 18.55 -3.89 -21.70
C ASP A 52 19.79 -3.70 -20.80
N LEU A 53 20.77 -2.95 -21.29
CA LEU A 53 21.99 -2.67 -20.52
C LEU A 53 21.73 -1.76 -19.32
N LYS A 54 20.87 -0.78 -19.51
CA LYS A 54 20.49 0.18 -18.44
C LYS A 54 19.28 -0.28 -17.64
N GLN A 55 18.59 -1.33 -18.07
CA GLN A 55 17.32 -1.79 -17.51
C GLN A 55 16.27 -0.67 -17.46
N ILE A 56 16.17 0.10 -18.56
CA ILE A 56 15.26 1.23 -18.70
C ILE A 56 14.30 0.98 -19.86
N GLY A 57 13.00 1.02 -19.54
CA GLY A 57 11.91 1.12 -20.52
C GLY A 57 11.48 2.56 -20.66
N SER A 58 11.39 3.07 -21.90
CA SER A 58 10.87 4.40 -22.22
C SER A 58 9.65 4.25 -23.12
N PHE A 59 8.52 4.80 -22.70
CA PHE A 59 7.22 4.71 -23.36
C PHE A 59 6.71 6.11 -23.66
N THR A 60 6.18 6.33 -24.85
CA THR A 60 5.71 7.64 -25.30
C THR A 60 4.40 7.54 -26.06
N GLY A 61 3.58 8.57 -25.93
CA GLY A 61 2.27 8.72 -26.57
C GLY A 61 1.18 7.95 -25.83
N ASN A 62 0.22 8.66 -25.26
CA ASN A 62 -0.95 8.11 -24.56
C ASN A 62 -0.61 7.01 -23.56
N VAL A 63 0.48 7.20 -22.81
CA VAL A 63 0.98 6.14 -21.92
C VAL A 63 0.04 5.93 -20.75
N VAL A 64 -0.36 4.68 -20.54
CA VAL A 64 -1.14 4.22 -19.41
C VAL A 64 -0.38 3.09 -18.71
N VAL A 65 -0.08 3.26 -17.45
CA VAL A 65 0.51 2.21 -16.60
C VAL A 65 -0.52 1.80 -15.57
N THR A 66 -0.71 0.50 -15.41
CA THR A 66 -1.58 -0.07 -14.39
C THR A 66 -0.84 -1.11 -13.57
N LYS A 67 -1.07 -1.11 -12.25
CA LYS A 67 -0.57 -2.12 -11.32
C LYS A 67 -1.61 -2.30 -10.21
N GLY A 68 -2.37 -3.41 -10.26
CA GLY A 68 -3.52 -3.60 -9.37
C GLY A 68 -4.54 -2.47 -9.51
N SER A 69 -4.81 -1.75 -8.45
CA SER A 69 -5.73 -0.59 -8.45
C SER A 69 -5.05 0.71 -8.90
N MET A 70 -3.71 0.75 -8.95
CA MET A 70 -2.95 1.91 -9.39
C MET A 70 -3.10 2.10 -10.90
N THR A 71 -3.36 3.32 -11.31
CA THR A 71 -3.33 3.77 -12.70
C THR A 71 -2.57 5.07 -12.80
N MET A 72 -1.65 5.16 -13.76
CA MET A 72 -0.90 6.38 -14.07
C MET A 72 -1.02 6.67 -15.57
N ARG A 73 -1.24 7.93 -15.93
CA ARG A 73 -1.36 8.37 -17.33
C ARG A 73 -0.44 9.56 -17.57
N ALA A 74 0.30 9.52 -18.68
CA ALA A 74 1.18 10.61 -19.06
C ALA A 74 1.48 10.60 -20.56
N ALA A 75 2.15 11.64 -21.04
CA ALA A 75 2.66 11.66 -22.41
C ALA A 75 3.90 10.80 -22.59
N LYS A 76 4.74 10.72 -21.54
CA LYS A 76 5.94 9.89 -21.50
C LYS A 76 6.08 9.25 -20.12
N ILE A 77 6.47 7.98 -20.09
CA ILE A 77 6.84 7.29 -18.85
C ILE A 77 8.17 6.57 -19.08
N GLU A 78 9.10 6.76 -18.17
CA GLU A 78 10.34 5.98 -18.08
C GLU A 78 10.27 5.09 -16.84
N ILE A 79 10.54 3.80 -17.02
CA ILE A 79 10.56 2.81 -15.95
C ILE A 79 11.96 2.22 -15.88
N ARG A 80 12.49 2.15 -14.68
CA ARG A 80 13.77 1.52 -14.38
C ARG A 80 13.56 0.36 -13.41
N GLN A 81 14.24 -0.74 -13.67
CA GLN A 81 14.32 -1.85 -12.73
C GLN A 81 15.70 -1.86 -12.06
N SER A 82 15.72 -1.97 -10.74
CA SER A 82 16.95 -2.14 -9.98
C SER A 82 17.44 -3.60 -10.06
N PRO A 83 18.73 -3.88 -9.74
CA PRO A 83 19.25 -5.25 -9.67
C PRO A 83 18.49 -6.14 -8.68
N GLU A 84 17.90 -5.57 -7.65
CA GLU A 84 17.08 -6.28 -6.65
C GLU A 84 15.63 -6.52 -7.12
N GLY A 85 15.26 -6.07 -8.33
CA GLY A 85 13.95 -6.26 -8.92
C GLY A 85 12.92 -5.19 -8.60
N TYR A 86 13.30 -4.12 -7.86
CA TYR A 86 12.39 -2.99 -7.62
C TYR A 86 12.23 -2.14 -8.87
N GLN A 87 11.01 -1.71 -9.11
CA GLN A 87 10.68 -0.83 -10.22
C GLN A 87 10.51 0.60 -9.73
N SER A 88 11.09 1.55 -10.44
CA SER A 88 10.84 2.97 -10.27
C SER A 88 10.42 3.59 -11.59
N GLY A 89 9.64 4.66 -11.57
CA GLY A 89 9.13 5.27 -12.78
C GLY A 89 9.04 6.78 -12.67
N VAL A 90 9.15 7.44 -13.82
CA VAL A 90 8.93 8.89 -13.96
C VAL A 90 7.94 9.10 -15.10
N ALA A 91 6.79 9.63 -14.77
CA ALA A 91 5.76 10.06 -15.72
C ALA A 91 5.86 11.56 -15.94
N THR A 92 5.88 11.98 -17.20
CA THR A 92 6.02 13.38 -17.61
C THR A 92 4.87 13.75 -18.55
N ALA A 93 4.21 14.85 -18.28
CA ALA A 93 3.19 15.43 -19.14
C ALA A 93 3.80 16.22 -20.31
N LEU A 94 3.01 16.50 -21.35
CA LEU A 94 3.36 17.52 -22.33
C LEU A 94 3.29 18.92 -21.69
N PRO A 95 4.02 19.91 -22.23
CA PRO A 95 3.88 21.28 -21.79
C PRO A 95 2.41 21.74 -21.77
N GLY A 96 1.99 22.34 -20.66
CA GLY A 96 0.61 22.79 -20.47
C GLY A 96 -0.40 21.69 -20.05
N GLN A 97 0.00 20.42 -20.04
CA GLN A 97 -0.81 19.30 -19.58
C GLN A 97 -0.33 18.79 -18.21
N LEU A 98 -1.07 17.84 -17.65
CA LEU A 98 -0.72 17.16 -16.40
C LEU A 98 -0.74 15.66 -16.60
N ALA A 99 0.23 14.98 -15.99
CA ALA A 99 0.15 13.55 -15.74
C ALA A 99 -0.82 13.29 -14.59
N THR A 100 -1.46 12.12 -14.60
CA THR A 100 -2.44 11.75 -13.58
C THR A 100 -2.08 10.44 -12.92
N PHE A 101 -2.45 10.33 -11.66
CA PHE A 101 -2.29 9.15 -10.83
C PHE A 101 -3.60 8.86 -10.10
N SER A 102 -3.95 7.60 -9.96
CA SER A 102 -5.07 7.14 -9.15
C SER A 102 -4.76 5.80 -8.52
N GLN A 103 -5.13 5.62 -7.26
CA GLN A 103 -4.98 4.35 -6.55
C GLN A 103 -6.03 4.22 -5.45
N LYS A 104 -6.62 3.03 -5.32
CA LYS A 104 -7.46 2.69 -4.17
C LYS A 104 -6.58 2.40 -2.97
N ARG A 105 -7.02 2.85 -1.80
CA ARG A 105 -6.39 2.47 -0.53
C ARG A 105 -6.96 1.13 -0.05
N ASP A 106 -6.05 0.25 0.34
CA ASP A 106 -6.45 -1.06 0.84
C ASP A 106 -7.20 -0.96 2.18
N GLY A 107 -8.20 -1.80 2.35
CA GLY A 107 -8.95 -1.93 3.59
C GLY A 107 -9.94 -0.80 3.91
N VAL A 108 -10.02 0.23 3.06
CA VAL A 108 -10.96 1.36 3.20
C VAL A 108 -11.55 1.76 1.85
N ASP A 109 -12.78 2.28 1.85
CA ASP A 109 -13.41 2.80 0.63
C ASP A 109 -12.89 4.20 0.30
N GLU A 110 -11.59 4.30 0.06
CA GLU A 110 -10.94 5.55 -0.30
C GLU A 110 -10.12 5.39 -1.58
N THR A 111 -10.13 6.43 -2.40
CA THR A 111 -9.31 6.57 -3.61
C THR A 111 -8.48 7.83 -3.51
N ILE A 112 -7.18 7.70 -3.74
CA ILE A 112 -6.28 8.83 -3.92
C ILE A 112 -6.15 9.11 -5.41
N GLN A 113 -6.31 10.35 -5.79
CA GLN A 113 -6.03 10.85 -7.13
C GLN A 113 -5.00 11.96 -7.06
N GLY A 114 -4.11 12.01 -8.01
CA GLY A 114 -3.09 13.05 -8.09
C GLY A 114 -2.90 13.51 -9.54
N GLU A 115 -2.51 14.77 -9.70
CA GLU A 115 -2.12 15.33 -10.99
C GLU A 115 -0.93 16.26 -10.78
N ALA A 116 0.00 16.26 -11.73
CA ALA A 116 1.20 17.08 -11.71
C ALA A 116 1.84 17.15 -13.11
N GLU A 117 2.77 18.07 -13.34
CA GLU A 117 3.56 18.06 -14.57
C GLU A 117 4.47 16.81 -14.64
N ARG A 118 4.90 16.34 -13.47
CA ARG A 118 5.75 15.16 -13.33
C ARG A 118 5.33 14.34 -12.09
N ILE A 119 5.25 13.03 -12.27
CA ILE A 119 4.97 12.08 -11.20
C ILE A 119 6.11 11.09 -11.11
N GLU A 120 6.67 10.90 -9.93
CA GLU A 120 7.72 9.93 -9.65
C GLU A 120 7.18 8.82 -8.77
N TYR A 121 7.42 7.57 -9.15
CA TYR A 121 7.10 6.38 -8.39
C TYR A 121 8.38 5.67 -7.94
N ASP A 122 8.48 5.36 -6.68
CA ASP A 122 9.53 4.53 -6.10
C ASP A 122 8.91 3.25 -5.54
N GLY A 123 9.12 2.14 -6.26
CA GLY A 123 8.58 0.85 -5.86
C GLY A 123 9.30 0.19 -4.68
N ARG A 124 10.49 0.65 -4.31
CA ARG A 124 11.20 0.18 -3.11
C ARG A 124 10.61 0.81 -1.86
N ALA A 125 10.42 2.14 -1.90
CA ALA A 125 9.83 2.91 -0.82
C ALA A 125 8.30 2.85 -0.82
N ASP A 126 7.69 2.37 -1.93
CA ASP A 126 6.24 2.36 -2.17
C ASP A 126 5.64 3.77 -2.05
N THR A 127 6.29 4.73 -2.69
CA THR A 127 5.90 6.14 -2.63
C THR A 127 5.65 6.72 -4.01
N VAL A 128 4.70 7.66 -4.06
CA VAL A 128 4.42 8.50 -5.22
C VAL A 128 4.69 9.95 -4.85
N ARG A 129 5.47 10.63 -5.67
CA ARG A 129 5.78 12.05 -5.53
C ARG A 129 5.26 12.82 -6.73
N LEU A 130 4.51 13.85 -6.49
CA LEU A 130 3.98 14.78 -7.48
C LEU A 130 4.85 16.05 -7.49
N VAL A 131 5.24 16.51 -8.68
CA VAL A 131 6.17 17.64 -8.85
C VAL A 131 5.61 18.60 -9.86
N ASP A 132 5.59 19.86 -9.51
CA ASP A 132 5.11 21.01 -10.27
C ASP A 132 3.60 20.97 -10.61
N ARG A 133 2.90 22.01 -10.21
CA ARG A 133 1.44 22.14 -10.30
C ARG A 133 0.71 20.92 -9.70
N ALA A 134 1.24 20.41 -8.58
CA ALA A 134 0.75 19.21 -7.97
C ALA A 134 -0.57 19.42 -7.24
N VAL A 135 -1.52 18.52 -7.47
CA VAL A 135 -2.77 18.45 -6.70
C VAL A 135 -3.01 17.02 -6.31
N ILE A 136 -3.35 16.78 -5.05
CA ILE A 136 -3.75 15.47 -4.53
C ILE A 136 -5.17 15.61 -3.99
N ARG A 137 -6.03 14.66 -4.37
CA ARG A 137 -7.41 14.56 -3.90
C ARG A 137 -7.63 13.19 -3.28
N ARG A 138 -8.31 13.18 -2.17
CA ARG A 138 -8.78 11.95 -1.52
C ARG A 138 -10.30 11.90 -1.60
N TYR A 139 -10.80 10.81 -2.12
CA TYR A 139 -12.23 10.52 -2.20
C TYR A 139 -12.59 9.40 -1.24
N ARG A 140 -13.77 9.51 -0.62
CA ARG A 140 -14.41 8.41 0.10
C ARG A 140 -15.68 8.05 -0.65
N GLY A 141 -15.69 6.87 -1.27
CA GLY A 141 -16.69 6.57 -2.30
C GLY A 141 -16.63 7.61 -3.42
N ALA A 142 -17.75 8.25 -3.71
CA ALA A 142 -17.85 9.34 -4.72
C ALA A 142 -17.63 10.75 -4.15
N THR A 143 -17.41 10.89 -2.84
CA THR A 143 -17.33 12.19 -2.16
C THR A 143 -15.87 12.64 -2.01
N LEU A 144 -15.55 13.86 -2.43
CA LEU A 144 -14.26 14.50 -2.17
C LEU A 144 -14.14 14.71 -0.65
N ALA A 145 -13.16 14.04 -0.02
CA ALA A 145 -12.90 14.11 1.41
C ALA A 145 -11.81 15.12 1.75
N ASP A 146 -10.84 15.31 0.83
CA ASP A 146 -9.71 16.22 1.05
C ASP A 146 -9.03 16.58 -0.27
N GLU A 147 -8.46 17.78 -0.36
CA GLU A 147 -7.65 18.25 -1.50
C GLU A 147 -6.46 19.06 -0.99
N THR A 148 -5.28 18.78 -1.52
CA THR A 148 -4.06 19.53 -1.25
C THR A 148 -3.40 19.92 -2.57
N ALA A 149 -3.07 21.21 -2.72
CA ALA A 149 -2.33 21.74 -3.85
C ALA A 149 -0.97 22.27 -3.39
N GLY A 150 0.09 22.06 -4.20
CA GLY A 150 1.46 22.49 -3.96
C GLY A 150 2.14 23.06 -5.22
#